data_89f3c6fccbe199d67f499bdf63685417
#
_entry.id   89f3c6fccbe199d67f499bdf63685417
#
_cell.length_a   1.000
_cell.length_b   1.000
_cell.length_c   1.000
_cell.angle_alpha   90.00
_cell.angle_beta   90.00
_cell.angle_gamma   90.00
#
_symmetry.space_group_name_H-M   'P 1'
#
loop_
_entity.id
_entity.type
_entity.pdbx_description
1 polymer ?
#
loop_
_entity_poly.entity_id
_entity_poly.type
_entity_poly.pdbx_seq_one_letter_code
_entity_poly.pdbx_strand_id
1 'polypeptide(L)'
;MKYKTISVTTNHDSAELVSSAMFDVGAEGVSILDKQDFLDLVKSDVIWDYVDETVLLQSDAVKVSTVVTPDDVDYEIRLENRLGEMKEYGVVYGEIVVGEVDEQDWANEWKKYYKPIVTSQITVVPTWINYAPADGEKIMRLDPGMAFGTGEHATTRMCLELMDVKGKSVIDVGCGSGILGIAAELVGADSVYMCDIDPQAVEFAKKNALLNGVKAVVEEADLIEGDHKADFIFANITADILMRLSRSIGKHLKDDGIIVLSGIINTRLDEVIECYEGAGYVIIDKAEREDWRALKLKKA
;
A
#
# COMPACT_ATOMS: atom_id res chain seq x y z
N MET A 1 19.26 5.26 14.82
CA MET A 1 19.28 5.04 16.29
C MET A 1 19.20 3.54 16.52
N LYS A 2 19.88 2.95 17.51
CA LYS A 2 19.72 1.52 17.77
C LYS A 2 18.59 1.32 18.78
N TYR A 3 17.63 0.49 18.46
CA TYR A 3 16.55 0.10 19.34
C TYR A 3 16.78 -1.33 19.86
N LYS A 4 16.17 -1.67 20.98
CA LYS A 4 16.15 -3.06 21.46
C LYS A 4 14.86 -3.74 20.99
N THR A 5 14.97 -4.94 20.44
CA THR A 5 13.82 -5.81 20.22
C THR A 5 13.72 -6.78 21.37
N ILE A 6 12.54 -6.89 21.97
CA ILE A 6 12.24 -7.86 23.03
C ILE A 6 11.24 -8.85 22.43
N SER A 7 11.59 -10.11 22.43
CA SER A 7 10.75 -11.18 21.87
C SER A 7 10.52 -12.26 22.94
N VAL A 8 9.29 -12.72 23.07
CA VAL A 8 8.87 -13.78 23.97
C VAL A 8 8.25 -14.91 23.15
N THR A 9 8.72 -16.12 23.33
CA THR A 9 8.05 -17.30 22.75
C THR A 9 6.93 -17.75 23.68
N THR A 10 5.80 -18.14 23.07
CA THR A 10 4.63 -18.58 23.82
C THR A 10 3.80 -19.57 22.98
N ASN A 11 2.62 -19.95 23.45
CA ASN A 11 1.62 -20.70 22.68
C ASN A 11 0.46 -19.77 22.26
N HIS A 12 -0.40 -20.26 21.37
CA HIS A 12 -1.55 -19.52 20.87
C HIS A 12 -2.44 -18.95 21.98
N ASP A 13 -2.81 -19.77 22.96
CA ASP A 13 -3.73 -19.38 24.05
C ASP A 13 -3.17 -18.27 24.95
N SER A 14 -1.86 -18.13 25.04
CA SER A 14 -1.17 -17.15 25.88
C SER A 14 -0.67 -15.93 25.12
N ALA A 15 -0.77 -15.89 23.79
CA ALA A 15 -0.22 -14.84 22.95
C ALA A 15 -0.75 -13.45 23.33
N GLU A 16 -2.06 -13.29 23.40
CA GLU A 16 -2.72 -12.04 23.78
C GLU A 16 -2.37 -11.60 25.20
N LEU A 17 -2.23 -12.55 26.13
CA LEU A 17 -1.85 -12.25 27.51
C LEU A 17 -0.39 -11.78 27.62
N VAL A 18 0.51 -12.37 26.82
CA VAL A 18 1.89 -11.91 26.72
C VAL A 18 1.96 -10.53 26.07
N SER A 19 1.17 -10.28 25.04
CA SER A 19 1.02 -8.96 24.43
C SER A 19 0.54 -7.93 25.44
N SER A 20 -0.51 -8.24 26.22
CA SER A 20 -0.99 -7.38 27.28
C SER A 20 0.09 -7.06 28.33
N ALA A 21 0.87 -8.07 28.73
CA ALA A 21 1.99 -7.86 29.65
C ALA A 21 3.04 -6.89 29.11
N MET A 22 3.33 -6.94 27.80
CA MET A 22 4.24 -6.00 27.16
C MET A 22 3.71 -4.56 27.19
N PHE A 23 2.42 -4.36 26.93
CA PHE A 23 1.78 -3.04 27.06
C PHE A 23 1.76 -2.55 28.52
N ASP A 24 1.46 -3.42 29.48
CA ASP A 24 1.44 -3.08 30.92
C ASP A 24 2.78 -2.51 31.40
N VAL A 25 3.89 -2.95 30.81
CA VAL A 25 5.24 -2.48 31.17
C VAL A 25 5.79 -1.38 30.24
N GLY A 26 4.97 -0.86 29.34
CA GLY A 26 5.28 0.34 28.56
C GLY A 26 5.61 0.14 27.10
N ALA A 27 5.23 -0.99 26.47
CA ALA A 27 5.34 -1.12 25.01
C ALA A 27 4.40 -0.13 24.31
N GLU A 28 4.87 0.53 23.26
CA GLU A 28 4.05 1.39 22.40
C GLU A 28 3.37 0.61 21.27
N GLY A 29 3.91 -0.56 20.93
CA GLY A 29 3.37 -1.48 19.92
C GLY A 29 3.88 -2.88 20.15
N VAL A 30 3.06 -3.88 19.82
CA VAL A 30 3.39 -5.30 19.93
C VAL A 30 3.04 -6.01 18.63
N SER A 31 3.91 -6.89 18.19
CA SER A 31 3.71 -7.76 17.04
C SER A 31 3.56 -9.20 17.52
N ILE A 32 2.52 -9.89 17.06
CA ILE A 32 2.31 -11.32 17.31
C ILE A 32 2.52 -12.06 16.00
N LEU A 33 3.37 -13.08 16.03
CA LEU A 33 3.60 -13.98 14.93
C LEU A 33 3.10 -15.35 15.33
N ASP A 34 1.89 -15.69 14.87
CA ASP A 34 1.20 -16.93 15.18
C ASP A 34 0.76 -17.64 13.90
N LYS A 35 1.26 -18.86 13.71
CA LYS A 35 0.92 -19.69 12.56
C LYS A 35 -0.55 -20.11 12.55
N GLN A 36 -1.18 -20.24 13.74
CA GLN A 36 -2.59 -20.61 13.85
C GLN A 36 -3.49 -19.48 13.35
N ASP A 37 -3.20 -18.23 13.72
CA ASP A 37 -3.91 -17.07 13.21
C ASP A 37 -3.84 -17.00 11.69
N PHE A 38 -2.67 -17.29 11.12
CA PHE A 38 -2.50 -17.40 9.67
C PHE A 38 -3.39 -18.49 9.05
N LEU A 39 -3.40 -19.69 9.64
CA LEU A 39 -4.21 -20.81 9.15
C LEU A 39 -5.72 -20.54 9.27
N ASP A 40 -6.13 -19.82 10.30
CA ASP A 40 -7.53 -19.43 10.50
C ASP A 40 -7.93 -18.27 9.58
N LEU A 41 -6.99 -17.39 9.28
CA LEU A 41 -7.14 -16.33 8.28
C LEU A 41 -7.35 -16.90 6.87
N VAL A 42 -6.53 -17.87 6.47
CA VAL A 42 -6.64 -18.53 5.15
C VAL A 42 -7.96 -19.31 5.01
N LYS A 43 -8.57 -19.77 6.11
CA LYS A 43 -9.88 -20.42 6.14
C LYS A 43 -11.05 -19.43 6.20
N SER A 44 -10.79 -18.19 6.55
CA SER A 44 -11.81 -17.14 6.58
C SER A 44 -12.09 -16.62 5.17
N ASP A 45 -13.31 -16.16 4.91
CA ASP A 45 -13.68 -15.50 3.63
C ASP A 45 -13.12 -14.06 3.54
N VAL A 46 -12.17 -13.70 4.41
CA VAL A 46 -11.53 -12.37 4.43
C VAL A 46 -10.36 -12.38 3.45
N ILE A 47 -10.42 -11.51 2.46
CA ILE A 47 -9.41 -11.37 1.41
C ILE A 47 -8.35 -10.35 1.90
N TRP A 48 -7.09 -10.77 1.89
CA TRP A 48 -5.96 -9.95 2.31
C TRP A 48 -5.07 -9.59 1.12
N ASP A 49 -4.57 -8.38 1.10
CA ASP A 49 -3.74 -7.85 0.01
C ASP A 49 -2.36 -8.54 -0.09
N TYR A 50 -1.88 -9.07 1.02
CA TYR A 50 -0.59 -9.76 1.09
C TYR A 50 -0.57 -10.77 2.24
N VAL A 51 -0.10 -11.96 1.96
CA VAL A 51 0.13 -13.02 2.93
C VAL A 51 1.56 -13.51 2.80
N ASP A 52 2.34 -13.39 3.87
CA ASP A 52 3.72 -13.89 3.92
C ASP A 52 3.74 -15.40 4.16
N GLU A 53 3.82 -16.19 3.09
CA GLU A 53 3.90 -17.65 3.17
C GLU A 53 5.12 -18.16 3.96
N THR A 54 6.12 -17.33 4.22
CA THR A 54 7.27 -17.72 5.04
C THR A 54 6.89 -17.97 6.50
N VAL A 55 5.75 -17.46 6.96
CA VAL A 55 5.17 -17.75 8.28
C VAL A 55 4.89 -19.26 8.42
N LEU A 56 4.51 -19.95 7.34
CA LEU A 56 4.27 -21.40 7.35
C LEU A 56 5.54 -22.24 7.55
N LEU A 57 6.71 -21.67 7.25
CA LEU A 57 8.00 -22.34 7.40
C LEU A 57 8.59 -22.18 8.80
N GLN A 58 7.95 -21.38 9.66
CA GLN A 58 8.41 -21.13 11.03
C GLN A 58 7.95 -22.22 12.00
N SER A 59 8.56 -22.24 13.20
CA SER A 59 8.20 -23.18 14.25
C SER A 59 6.75 -22.99 14.72
N ASP A 60 6.14 -24.02 15.28
CA ASP A 60 4.78 -23.94 15.84
C ASP A 60 4.70 -23.08 17.12
N ALA A 61 5.83 -22.53 17.58
CA ALA A 61 5.87 -21.61 18.72
C ALA A 61 5.47 -20.19 18.28
N VAL A 62 4.52 -19.62 18.98
CA VAL A 62 4.10 -18.22 18.78
C VAL A 62 5.18 -17.29 19.29
N LYS A 63 5.46 -16.23 18.54
CA LYS A 63 6.43 -15.19 18.91
C LYS A 63 5.72 -13.86 19.10
N VAL A 64 5.82 -13.29 20.29
CA VAL A 64 5.31 -11.95 20.60
C VAL A 64 6.50 -11.01 20.77
N SER A 65 6.51 -9.88 20.07
CA SER A 65 7.67 -9.00 20.02
C SER A 65 7.29 -7.54 20.14
N THR A 66 8.16 -6.76 20.77
CA THR A 66 8.06 -5.30 20.82
C THR A 66 9.41 -4.65 20.58
N VAL A 67 9.40 -3.36 20.29
CA VAL A 67 10.61 -2.54 20.14
C VAL A 67 10.60 -1.49 21.23
N VAL A 68 11.70 -1.36 21.95
CA VAL A 68 11.87 -0.40 23.03
C VAL A 68 13.08 0.50 22.77
N THR A 69 13.03 1.72 23.31
CA THR A 69 14.13 2.67 23.18
C THR A 69 15.38 2.16 23.92
N PRO A 70 16.59 2.50 23.47
CA PRO A 70 17.83 2.07 24.13
C PRO A 70 17.93 2.53 25.58
N ASP A 71 17.30 3.65 25.91
CA ASP A 71 17.33 4.26 27.23
C ASP A 71 16.44 3.52 28.26
N ASP A 72 15.51 2.69 27.81
CA ASP A 72 14.70 1.84 28.68
C ASP A 72 15.48 0.57 29.04
N VAL A 73 16.37 0.71 30.00
CA VAL A 73 17.30 -0.36 30.42
C VAL A 73 16.60 -1.44 31.26
N ASP A 74 15.49 -1.09 31.92
CA ASP A 74 14.80 -1.95 32.88
C ASP A 74 13.56 -2.64 32.29
N TYR A 75 13.25 -2.43 31.01
CA TYR A 75 12.06 -3.00 30.36
C TYR A 75 12.03 -4.53 30.47
N GLU A 76 13.13 -5.19 30.19
CA GLU A 76 13.26 -6.66 30.26
C GLU A 76 12.93 -7.19 31.68
N ILE A 77 13.46 -6.54 32.70
CA ILE A 77 13.24 -6.93 34.11
C ILE A 77 11.77 -6.72 34.48
N ARG A 78 11.16 -5.59 34.07
CA ARG A 78 9.74 -5.32 34.34
C ARG A 78 8.86 -6.36 33.63
N LEU A 79 9.18 -6.71 32.39
CA LEU A 79 8.44 -7.71 31.63
C LEU A 79 8.55 -9.10 32.26
N GLU A 80 9.77 -9.53 32.65
CA GLU A 80 9.98 -10.82 33.29
C GLU A 80 9.19 -10.92 34.61
N ASN A 81 9.20 -9.88 35.43
CA ASN A 81 8.43 -9.83 36.67
C ASN A 81 6.92 -9.92 36.36
N ARG A 82 6.43 -9.14 35.37
CA ARG A 82 5.01 -9.13 35.01
C ARG A 82 4.54 -10.48 34.49
N LEU A 83 5.30 -11.10 33.61
CA LEU A 83 5.01 -12.44 33.10
C LEU A 83 5.09 -13.50 34.21
N GLY A 84 6.04 -13.35 35.16
CA GLY A 84 6.14 -14.20 36.33
C GLY A 84 4.87 -14.18 37.18
N GLU A 85 4.29 -13.02 37.48
CA GLU A 85 2.99 -12.87 38.15
C GLU A 85 1.87 -13.56 37.35
N MET A 86 1.87 -13.46 36.04
CA MET A 86 0.82 -14.02 35.18
C MET A 86 0.90 -15.55 35.06
N LYS A 87 2.02 -16.21 35.42
CA LYS A 87 2.11 -17.66 35.50
C LYS A 87 1.09 -18.28 36.47
N GLU A 88 0.78 -17.61 37.56
CA GLU A 88 -0.22 -18.06 38.50
C GLU A 88 -1.64 -18.13 37.91
N TYR A 89 -1.85 -17.39 36.81
CA TYR A 89 -3.11 -17.36 36.07
C TYR A 89 -3.05 -18.24 34.78
N GLY A 90 -2.04 -19.08 34.67
CA GLY A 90 -1.94 -20.08 33.59
C GLY A 90 -1.26 -19.57 32.29
N VAL A 91 -0.65 -18.39 32.31
CA VAL A 91 0.11 -17.89 31.16
C VAL A 91 1.37 -18.72 30.96
N VAL A 92 1.52 -19.27 29.76
CA VAL A 92 2.68 -20.03 29.33
C VAL A 92 3.60 -19.14 28.50
N TYR A 93 4.84 -19.00 28.90
CA TYR A 93 5.85 -18.31 28.09
C TYR A 93 7.21 -19.01 28.23
N GLY A 94 8.02 -18.91 27.17
CA GLY A 94 9.36 -19.48 27.10
C GLY A 94 10.44 -18.42 27.31
N GLU A 95 11.45 -18.44 26.48
CA GLU A 95 12.61 -17.55 26.56
C GLU A 95 12.23 -16.11 26.17
N ILE A 96 12.75 -15.13 26.94
CA ILE A 96 12.75 -13.71 26.57
C ILE A 96 14.08 -13.47 25.85
N VAL A 97 14.01 -13.12 24.57
CA VAL A 97 15.18 -12.85 23.73
C VAL A 97 15.29 -11.37 23.50
N VAL A 98 16.45 -10.81 23.86
CA VAL A 98 16.77 -9.41 23.57
C VAL A 98 17.67 -9.35 22.33
N GLY A 99 17.24 -8.62 21.34
CA GLY A 99 18.00 -8.31 20.14
C GLY A 99 18.26 -6.81 20.01
N GLU A 100 19.12 -6.45 19.10
CA GLU A 100 19.27 -5.04 18.67
C GLU A 100 18.75 -4.92 17.25
N VAL A 101 18.00 -3.86 16.97
CA VAL A 101 17.59 -3.48 15.63
C VAL A 101 18.04 -2.04 15.36
N ASP A 102 18.72 -1.83 14.26
CA ASP A 102 18.97 -0.47 13.81
C ASP A 102 17.69 0.04 13.14
N GLU A 103 17.29 1.27 13.48
CA GLU A 103 16.16 1.96 12.82
C GLU A 103 16.25 1.88 11.29
N GLN A 104 17.48 1.93 10.77
CA GLN A 104 17.74 1.79 9.33
C GLN A 104 17.55 0.36 8.82
N ASP A 105 17.82 -0.66 9.61
CA ASP A 105 17.66 -2.06 9.21
C ASP A 105 16.17 -2.44 9.17
N TRP A 106 15.39 -2.02 10.16
CA TRP A 106 13.94 -2.24 10.18
C TRP A 106 13.25 -1.46 9.05
N ALA A 107 13.59 -0.18 8.89
CA ALA A 107 13.07 0.66 7.82
C ALA A 107 13.48 0.18 6.41
N ASN A 108 14.46 -0.72 6.30
CA ASN A 108 14.97 -1.20 5.01
C ASN A 108 14.66 -2.67 4.73
N GLU A 109 14.18 -3.45 5.70
CA GLU A 109 13.85 -4.88 5.48
C GLU A 109 12.83 -5.06 4.34
N TRP A 110 11.76 -4.28 4.32
CA TRP A 110 10.75 -4.31 3.28
C TRP A 110 11.30 -3.98 1.88
N LYS A 111 12.39 -3.19 1.79
CA LYS A 111 13.04 -2.86 0.52
C LYS A 111 13.63 -4.05 -0.21
N LYS A 112 13.96 -5.12 0.51
CA LYS A 112 14.55 -6.35 -0.06
C LYS A 112 13.57 -7.11 -0.94
N TYR A 113 12.28 -6.94 -0.71
CA TYR A 113 11.22 -7.65 -1.44
C TYR A 113 10.80 -6.92 -2.71
N TYR A 114 11.15 -5.64 -2.85
CA TYR A 114 10.76 -4.84 -4.02
C TYR A 114 11.55 -5.22 -5.27
N LYS A 115 10.82 -5.40 -6.36
CA LYS A 115 11.37 -5.67 -7.69
C LYS A 115 10.96 -4.58 -8.68
N PRO A 116 11.72 -4.34 -9.76
CA PRO A 116 11.26 -3.48 -10.83
C PRO A 116 9.97 -3.99 -11.46
N ILE A 117 9.01 -3.09 -11.67
CA ILE A 117 7.74 -3.41 -12.33
C ILE A 117 7.88 -3.10 -13.81
N VAL A 118 8.00 -4.14 -14.58
CA VAL A 118 8.14 -4.03 -16.04
C VAL A 118 6.76 -4.10 -16.69
N THR A 119 6.40 -3.05 -17.45
CA THR A 119 5.22 -3.03 -18.33
C THR A 119 5.65 -2.79 -19.77
N SER A 120 4.72 -2.84 -20.71
CA SER A 120 5.01 -2.57 -22.13
C SER A 120 5.37 -1.11 -22.42
N GLN A 121 5.07 -0.18 -21.52
CA GLN A 121 5.23 1.26 -21.76
C GLN A 121 6.30 1.90 -20.86
N ILE A 122 6.49 1.40 -19.64
CA ILE A 122 7.38 1.98 -18.65
C ILE A 122 7.82 0.92 -17.65
N THR A 123 9.05 1.01 -17.17
CA THR A 123 9.55 0.22 -16.04
C THR A 123 9.69 1.10 -14.81
N VAL A 124 8.97 0.76 -13.75
CA VAL A 124 9.07 1.42 -12.45
C VAL A 124 10.15 0.74 -11.63
N VAL A 125 11.14 1.50 -11.22
CA VAL A 125 12.32 0.99 -10.51
C VAL A 125 12.44 1.70 -9.17
N PRO A 126 12.42 0.97 -8.04
CA PRO A 126 12.72 1.54 -6.73
C PRO A 126 14.07 2.27 -6.71
N THR A 127 14.15 3.38 -5.97
CA THR A 127 15.34 4.25 -5.96
C THR A 127 16.62 3.54 -5.50
N TRP A 128 16.50 2.54 -4.64
CA TRP A 128 17.62 1.77 -4.09
C TRP A 128 18.06 0.59 -4.96
N ILE A 129 17.34 0.28 -6.05
CA ILE A 129 17.72 -0.80 -6.97
C ILE A 129 18.61 -0.24 -8.08
N ASN A 130 19.79 -0.82 -8.22
CA ASN A 130 20.64 -0.54 -9.37
C ASN A 130 20.07 -1.29 -10.60
N TYR A 131 19.51 -0.52 -11.53
CA TYR A 131 18.86 -1.04 -12.73
C TYR A 131 19.53 -0.48 -13.97
N ALA A 132 19.95 -1.36 -14.87
CA ALA A 132 20.50 -0.99 -16.15
C ALA A 132 19.38 -1.10 -17.21
N PRO A 133 18.85 0.03 -17.72
CA PRO A 133 17.76 0.01 -18.69
C PRO A 133 18.19 -0.59 -20.02
N ALA A 134 17.27 -1.27 -20.70
CA ALA A 134 17.42 -1.67 -22.08
C ALA A 134 17.37 -0.45 -23.01
N ASP A 135 17.81 -0.62 -24.25
CA ASP A 135 17.82 0.47 -25.22
C ASP A 135 16.39 0.93 -25.55
N GLY A 136 16.12 2.22 -25.34
CA GLY A 136 14.79 2.81 -25.52
C GLY A 136 13.78 2.55 -24.41
N GLU A 137 14.15 1.86 -23.34
CA GLU A 137 13.27 1.61 -22.19
C GLU A 137 13.03 2.90 -21.39
N LYS A 138 11.76 3.21 -21.14
CA LYS A 138 11.38 4.33 -20.27
C LYS A 138 11.42 3.88 -18.83
N ILE A 139 12.16 4.60 -18.01
CA ILE A 139 12.34 4.29 -16.59
C ILE A 139 11.70 5.38 -15.73
N MET A 140 10.95 4.96 -14.74
CA MET A 140 10.50 5.77 -13.63
C MET A 140 11.22 5.34 -12.35
N ARG A 141 11.87 6.25 -11.66
CA ARG A 141 12.42 6.03 -10.33
C ARG A 141 11.35 6.32 -9.28
N LEU A 142 11.11 5.38 -8.36
CA LEU A 142 10.10 5.52 -7.33
C LEU A 142 10.70 5.33 -5.94
N ASP A 143 10.43 6.28 -5.05
CA ASP A 143 10.54 6.08 -3.60
C ASP A 143 9.10 6.00 -3.06
N PRO A 144 8.58 4.80 -2.77
CA PRO A 144 7.22 4.66 -2.27
C PRO A 144 7.04 5.25 -0.87
N GLY A 145 8.13 5.44 -0.10
CA GLY A 145 8.05 5.89 1.29
C GLY A 145 7.18 4.95 2.12
N MET A 146 6.39 5.53 3.02
CA MET A 146 5.33 4.83 3.77
C MET A 146 3.94 5.05 3.14
N ALA A 147 3.86 5.74 1.99
CA ALA A 147 2.62 5.97 1.28
C ALA A 147 2.16 4.71 0.53
N PHE A 148 0.84 4.55 0.39
CA PHE A 148 0.26 3.52 -0.46
C PHE A 148 0.63 3.76 -1.93
N GLY A 149 0.74 2.71 -2.73
CA GLY A 149 1.10 2.82 -4.16
C GLY A 149 2.55 2.48 -4.45
N THR A 150 3.01 1.36 -3.90
CA THR A 150 4.37 0.81 -4.13
C THR A 150 4.58 0.33 -5.56
N GLY A 151 3.48 0.16 -6.31
CA GLY A 151 3.46 -0.32 -7.68
C GLY A 151 3.48 -1.84 -7.83
N GLU A 152 3.85 -2.60 -6.82
CA GLU A 152 3.82 -4.07 -6.88
C GLU A 152 2.38 -4.62 -6.86
N HIS A 153 1.44 -3.85 -6.32
CA HIS A 153 0.05 -4.26 -6.22
C HIS A 153 -0.57 -4.46 -7.61
N ALA A 154 -1.34 -5.53 -7.76
CA ALA A 154 -2.05 -5.90 -8.99
C ALA A 154 -2.83 -4.73 -9.61
N THR A 155 -3.46 -3.89 -8.77
CA THR A 155 -4.27 -2.74 -9.17
C THR A 155 -3.48 -1.66 -9.89
N THR A 156 -2.29 -1.31 -9.39
CA THR A 156 -1.40 -0.32 -10.01
C THR A 156 -0.91 -0.82 -11.36
N ARG A 157 -0.52 -2.10 -11.43
CA ARG A 157 -0.07 -2.72 -12.67
C ARG A 157 -1.14 -2.70 -13.75
N MET A 158 -2.40 -3.02 -13.41
CA MET A 158 -3.53 -2.92 -14.35
C MET A 158 -3.73 -1.50 -14.86
N CYS A 159 -3.62 -0.48 -14.01
CA CYS A 159 -3.70 0.92 -14.44
C CYS A 159 -2.59 1.29 -15.43
N LEU A 160 -1.35 0.87 -15.18
CA LEU A 160 -0.21 1.11 -16.08
C LEU A 160 -0.39 0.39 -17.43
N GLU A 161 -0.96 -0.80 -17.45
CA GLU A 161 -1.25 -1.57 -18.67
C GLU A 161 -2.40 -0.97 -19.49
N LEU A 162 -3.43 -0.41 -18.83
CA LEU A 162 -4.58 0.25 -19.46
C LEU A 162 -4.29 1.71 -19.89
N MET A 163 -3.11 2.23 -19.58
CA MET A 163 -2.71 3.61 -19.83
C MET A 163 -2.57 3.88 -21.34
N ASP A 164 -3.33 4.84 -21.85
CA ASP A 164 -3.24 5.37 -23.23
C ASP A 164 -3.37 6.90 -23.17
N VAL A 165 -2.29 7.56 -22.79
CA VAL A 165 -2.31 8.99 -22.39
C VAL A 165 -1.44 9.90 -23.25
N LYS A 166 -0.82 9.39 -24.32
CA LYS A 166 0.08 10.20 -25.15
C LYS A 166 -0.67 11.38 -25.79
N GLY A 167 -0.19 12.60 -25.54
CA GLY A 167 -0.81 13.83 -26.01
C GLY A 167 -2.12 14.19 -25.29
N LYS A 168 -2.37 13.64 -24.09
CA LYS A 168 -3.59 13.86 -23.32
C LYS A 168 -3.30 14.58 -22.01
N SER A 169 -4.28 15.33 -21.51
CA SER A 169 -4.27 15.80 -20.13
C SER A 169 -4.78 14.69 -19.20
N VAL A 170 -4.13 14.54 -18.06
CA VAL A 170 -4.36 13.44 -17.11
C VAL A 170 -4.68 13.97 -15.72
N ILE A 171 -5.64 13.36 -15.05
CA ILE A 171 -5.88 13.50 -13.60
C ILE A 171 -5.64 12.15 -12.93
N ASP A 172 -4.91 12.15 -11.82
CA ASP A 172 -4.67 10.98 -10.96
C ASP A 172 -5.28 11.26 -9.57
N VAL A 173 -6.36 10.56 -9.25
CA VAL A 173 -7.18 10.77 -8.04
C VAL A 173 -6.81 9.73 -6.98
N GLY A 174 -6.45 10.19 -5.79
CA GLY A 174 -5.87 9.33 -4.76
C GLY A 174 -4.50 8.85 -5.20
N CYS A 175 -3.62 9.80 -5.55
CA CYS A 175 -2.39 9.52 -6.26
C CYS A 175 -1.33 8.76 -5.43
N GLY A 176 -1.45 8.76 -4.10
CA GLY A 176 -0.50 8.11 -3.21
C GLY A 176 0.94 8.53 -3.48
N SER A 177 1.78 7.60 -3.88
CA SER A 177 3.18 7.87 -4.27
C SER A 177 3.34 8.70 -5.56
N GLY A 178 2.27 8.96 -6.30
CA GLY A 178 2.25 9.64 -7.59
C GLY A 178 2.58 8.72 -8.78
N ILE A 179 2.63 7.42 -8.57
CA ILE A 179 3.12 6.46 -9.57
C ILE A 179 2.38 6.55 -10.91
N LEU A 180 1.05 6.64 -10.92
CA LEU A 180 0.26 6.68 -12.15
C LEU A 180 0.41 8.01 -12.88
N GLY A 181 0.30 9.12 -12.16
CA GLY A 181 0.45 10.46 -12.74
C GLY A 181 1.85 10.68 -13.31
N ILE A 182 2.90 10.31 -12.57
CA ILE A 182 4.29 10.45 -13.01
C ILE A 182 4.56 9.56 -14.24
N ALA A 183 4.11 8.29 -14.20
CA ALA A 183 4.21 7.40 -15.33
C ALA A 183 3.50 7.97 -16.57
N ALA A 184 2.32 8.57 -16.39
CA ALA A 184 1.56 9.20 -17.49
C ALA A 184 2.38 10.29 -18.20
N GLU A 185 3.04 11.20 -17.46
CA GLU A 185 3.88 12.22 -18.10
C GLU A 185 5.10 11.61 -18.80
N LEU A 186 5.77 10.65 -18.17
CA LEU A 186 6.94 9.98 -18.76
C LEU A 186 6.60 9.21 -20.04
N VAL A 187 5.38 8.69 -20.18
CA VAL A 187 4.95 8.03 -21.43
C VAL A 187 4.39 9.00 -22.48
N GLY A 188 4.22 10.27 -22.12
CA GLY A 188 3.93 11.36 -23.06
C GLY A 188 2.58 12.04 -22.88
N ALA A 189 2.03 12.08 -21.67
CA ALA A 189 0.91 12.98 -21.37
C ALA A 189 1.35 14.44 -21.49
N ASP A 190 0.45 15.31 -21.94
CA ASP A 190 0.73 16.75 -22.13
C ASP A 190 0.69 17.54 -20.83
N SER A 191 -0.14 17.12 -19.90
CA SER A 191 -0.25 17.70 -18.56
C SER A 191 -0.79 16.68 -17.56
N VAL A 192 -0.33 16.80 -16.31
CA VAL A 192 -0.74 15.90 -15.23
C VAL A 192 -1.13 16.71 -14.00
N TYR A 193 -2.31 16.44 -13.48
CA TYR A 193 -2.78 16.88 -12.17
C TYR A 193 -2.94 15.66 -11.27
N MET A 194 -2.40 15.71 -10.08
CA MET A 194 -2.49 14.65 -9.08
C MET A 194 -3.10 15.20 -7.80
N CYS A 195 -3.96 14.45 -7.14
CA CYS A 195 -4.50 14.84 -5.85
C CYS A 195 -4.63 13.65 -4.90
N ASP A 196 -4.48 13.94 -3.61
CA ASP A 196 -4.69 12.99 -2.54
C ASP A 196 -5.22 13.70 -1.30
N ILE A 197 -6.03 13.01 -0.49
CA ILE A 197 -6.53 13.55 0.78
C ILE A 197 -5.46 13.53 1.88
N ASP A 198 -4.46 12.66 1.76
CA ASP A 198 -3.37 12.53 2.72
C ASP A 198 -2.23 13.51 2.36
N PRO A 199 -1.94 14.50 3.23
CA PRO A 199 -0.85 15.43 2.99
C PRO A 199 0.53 14.74 2.90
N GLN A 200 0.72 13.58 3.52
CA GLN A 200 1.96 12.81 3.39
C GLN A 200 2.09 12.21 1.99
N ALA A 201 1.00 11.65 1.44
CA ALA A 201 0.97 11.16 0.07
C ALA A 201 1.30 12.28 -0.94
N VAL A 202 0.70 13.45 -0.76
CA VAL A 202 1.00 14.65 -1.58
C VAL A 202 2.48 15.02 -1.52
N GLU A 203 3.11 14.98 -0.35
CA GLU A 203 4.53 15.25 -0.21
C GLU A 203 5.41 14.20 -0.92
N PHE A 204 5.07 12.92 -0.80
CA PHE A 204 5.76 11.83 -1.50
C PHE A 204 5.60 11.94 -3.02
N ALA A 205 4.39 12.20 -3.50
CA ALA A 205 4.14 12.41 -4.93
C ALA A 205 4.95 13.57 -5.51
N LYS A 206 5.04 14.70 -4.79
CA LYS A 206 5.90 15.85 -5.16
C LYS A 206 7.37 15.47 -5.23
N LYS A 207 7.88 14.73 -4.26
CA LYS A 207 9.28 14.25 -4.23
C LYS A 207 9.56 13.31 -5.40
N ASN A 208 8.67 12.37 -5.68
CA ASN A 208 8.79 11.44 -6.79
C ASN A 208 8.69 12.14 -8.15
N ALA A 209 7.79 13.13 -8.31
CA ALA A 209 7.71 13.95 -9.50
C ALA A 209 9.03 14.69 -9.77
N LEU A 210 9.58 15.34 -8.74
CA LEU A 210 10.89 16.01 -8.84
C LEU A 210 12.02 15.05 -9.20
N LEU A 211 12.04 13.86 -8.58
CA LEU A 211 13.04 12.80 -8.83
C LEU A 211 13.07 12.37 -10.31
N ASN A 212 11.91 12.37 -10.96
CA ASN A 212 11.77 11.97 -12.37
C ASN A 212 11.77 13.16 -13.34
N GLY A 213 11.94 14.40 -12.85
CA GLY A 213 11.91 15.60 -13.70
C GLY A 213 10.53 15.92 -14.27
N VAL A 214 9.47 15.39 -13.67
CA VAL A 214 8.06 15.54 -14.08
C VAL A 214 7.49 16.85 -13.55
N LYS A 215 6.72 17.57 -14.38
CA LYS A 215 6.12 18.88 -14.06
C LYS A 215 4.63 18.75 -13.71
N ALA A 216 4.25 17.77 -12.94
CA ALA A 216 2.88 17.60 -12.50
C ALA A 216 2.48 18.62 -11.42
N VAL A 217 1.22 19.02 -11.43
CA VAL A 217 0.59 19.74 -10.31
C VAL A 217 0.13 18.69 -9.29
N VAL A 218 0.51 18.84 -8.03
CA VAL A 218 0.15 17.90 -6.95
C VAL A 218 -0.45 18.69 -5.79
N GLU A 219 -1.70 18.40 -5.45
CA GLU A 219 -2.46 19.14 -4.44
C GLU A 219 -3.12 18.20 -3.42
N GLU A 220 -3.32 18.71 -2.21
CA GLU A 220 -4.14 18.07 -1.20
C GLU A 220 -5.60 18.37 -1.51
N ALA A 221 -6.40 17.33 -1.75
CA ALA A 221 -7.82 17.49 -2.03
C ALA A 221 -8.61 16.20 -1.72
N ASP A 222 -9.84 16.35 -1.29
CA ASP A 222 -10.78 15.23 -1.18
C ASP A 222 -11.44 14.95 -2.54
N LEU A 223 -10.90 14.02 -3.29
CA LEU A 223 -11.16 13.73 -4.69
C LEU A 223 -10.63 14.86 -5.60
N ILE A 224 -11.43 15.33 -6.58
CA ILE A 224 -11.03 16.39 -7.51
C ILE A 224 -11.72 17.68 -7.11
N GLU A 225 -10.96 18.70 -6.79
CA GLU A 225 -11.46 20.03 -6.51
C GLU A 225 -11.15 21.02 -7.65
N GLY A 226 -11.83 22.17 -7.66
CA GLY A 226 -11.65 23.19 -8.69
C GLY A 226 -12.19 22.81 -10.07
N ASP A 227 -11.68 23.49 -11.11
CA ASP A 227 -12.18 23.38 -12.49
C ASP A 227 -11.26 22.55 -13.41
N HIS A 228 -10.49 21.64 -12.83
CA HIS A 228 -9.60 20.75 -13.59
C HIS A 228 -10.40 19.85 -14.53
N LYS A 229 -9.98 19.77 -15.80
CA LYS A 229 -10.55 18.87 -16.81
C LYS A 229 -9.45 18.09 -17.53
N ALA A 230 -9.70 16.81 -17.73
CA ALA A 230 -8.75 15.93 -18.38
C ALA A 230 -9.37 15.03 -19.46
N ASP A 231 -8.53 14.61 -20.37
CA ASP A 231 -8.84 13.60 -21.38
C ASP A 231 -8.78 12.19 -20.79
N PHE A 232 -8.05 12.02 -19.66
CA PHE A 232 -7.86 10.73 -19.00
C PHE A 232 -7.84 10.91 -17.48
N ILE A 233 -8.62 10.10 -16.76
CA ILE A 233 -8.66 10.13 -15.30
C ILE A 233 -8.35 8.74 -14.77
N PHE A 234 -7.36 8.65 -13.90
CA PHE A 234 -7.10 7.48 -13.07
C PHE A 234 -7.72 7.65 -11.68
N ALA A 235 -8.27 6.56 -11.14
CA ALA A 235 -8.64 6.44 -9.74
C ALA A 235 -8.38 4.99 -9.28
N ASN A 236 -7.25 4.79 -8.59
CA ASN A 236 -6.86 3.51 -8.00
C ASN A 236 -7.07 3.57 -6.48
N ILE A 237 -8.34 3.51 -6.06
CA ILE A 237 -8.80 3.72 -4.69
C ILE A 237 -9.92 2.72 -4.36
N THR A 238 -10.35 2.65 -3.09
CA THR A 238 -11.36 1.67 -2.66
C THR A 238 -12.73 1.87 -3.33
N ALA A 239 -13.50 0.78 -3.45
CA ALA A 239 -14.82 0.78 -4.12
C ALA A 239 -15.78 1.85 -3.56
N ASP A 240 -15.80 2.07 -2.24
CA ASP A 240 -16.68 3.09 -1.63
C ASP A 240 -16.34 4.50 -2.11
N ILE A 241 -15.05 4.80 -2.20
CA ILE A 241 -14.57 6.10 -2.68
C ILE A 241 -14.80 6.25 -4.18
N LEU A 242 -14.62 5.17 -4.97
CA LEU A 242 -14.97 5.18 -6.40
C LEU A 242 -16.44 5.48 -6.62
N MET A 243 -17.36 4.86 -5.87
CA MET A 243 -18.79 5.14 -5.95
C MET A 243 -19.12 6.58 -5.53
N ARG A 244 -18.41 7.15 -4.56
CA ARG A 244 -18.54 8.58 -4.21
C ARG A 244 -18.07 9.48 -5.36
N LEU A 245 -16.93 9.15 -5.99
CA LEU A 245 -16.36 9.89 -7.11
C LEU A 245 -17.29 9.94 -8.34
N SER A 246 -18.08 8.88 -8.59
CA SER A 246 -18.99 8.79 -9.74
C SER A 246 -19.94 10.00 -9.85
N ARG A 247 -20.28 10.63 -8.72
CA ARG A 247 -21.20 11.79 -8.64
C ARG A 247 -20.58 13.08 -9.16
N SER A 248 -19.27 13.20 -9.19
CA SER A 248 -18.56 14.44 -9.55
C SER A 248 -17.61 14.30 -10.73
N ILE A 249 -17.10 13.11 -11.01
CA ILE A 249 -16.06 12.87 -12.01
C ILE A 249 -16.41 13.40 -13.41
N GLY A 250 -17.70 13.42 -13.77
CA GLY A 250 -18.18 13.91 -15.06
C GLY A 250 -17.90 15.39 -15.33
N LYS A 251 -17.74 16.21 -14.28
CA LYS A 251 -17.37 17.63 -14.38
C LYS A 251 -15.91 17.80 -14.82
N HIS A 252 -15.09 16.81 -14.49
CA HIS A 252 -13.64 16.82 -14.70
C HIS A 252 -13.21 16.02 -15.93
N LEU A 253 -14.14 15.28 -16.55
CA LEU A 253 -13.89 14.51 -17.76
C LEU A 253 -14.29 15.32 -18.99
N LYS A 254 -13.39 15.47 -19.97
CA LYS A 254 -13.69 16.03 -21.29
C LYS A 254 -14.65 15.11 -22.07
N ASP A 255 -15.21 15.60 -23.19
CA ASP A 255 -16.31 14.90 -23.88
C ASP A 255 -15.93 13.48 -24.35
N ASP A 256 -14.78 13.28 -24.96
CA ASP A 256 -14.30 11.96 -25.39
C ASP A 256 -13.32 11.35 -24.37
N GLY A 257 -13.40 11.78 -23.11
CA GLY A 257 -12.48 11.39 -22.07
C GLY A 257 -12.65 9.93 -21.61
N ILE A 258 -11.58 9.39 -21.09
CA ILE A 258 -11.49 8.02 -20.57
C ILE A 258 -11.28 8.05 -19.06
N ILE A 259 -11.90 7.14 -18.36
CA ILE A 259 -11.68 6.88 -16.95
C ILE A 259 -11.12 5.46 -16.79
N VAL A 260 -10.10 5.31 -15.95
CA VAL A 260 -9.62 4.01 -15.47
C VAL A 260 -9.81 3.96 -13.97
N LEU A 261 -10.65 3.03 -13.53
CA LEU A 261 -10.90 2.74 -12.12
C LEU A 261 -10.18 1.45 -11.76
N SER A 262 -9.56 1.41 -10.60
CA SER A 262 -8.92 0.23 -10.02
C SER A 262 -8.99 0.27 -8.49
N GLY A 263 -8.41 -0.74 -7.82
CA GLY A 263 -8.62 -0.90 -6.37
C GLY A 263 -9.95 -1.56 -6.04
N ILE A 264 -10.55 -2.25 -7.04
CA ILE A 264 -11.84 -2.91 -6.91
C ILE A 264 -11.60 -4.38 -6.63
N ILE A 265 -11.98 -4.82 -5.43
CA ILE A 265 -11.98 -6.26 -5.12
C ILE A 265 -13.12 -6.94 -5.87
N ASN A 266 -12.91 -8.19 -6.31
CA ASN A 266 -13.84 -8.91 -7.15
C ASN A 266 -15.28 -8.95 -6.59
N THR A 267 -15.43 -9.09 -5.28
CA THR A 267 -16.73 -9.13 -4.59
C THR A 267 -17.51 -7.82 -4.66
N ARG A 268 -16.86 -6.69 -4.95
CA ARG A 268 -17.46 -5.36 -5.06
C ARG A 268 -17.59 -4.86 -6.50
N LEU A 269 -17.19 -5.68 -7.50
CA LEU A 269 -17.15 -5.27 -8.90
C LEU A 269 -18.51 -4.82 -9.43
N ASP A 270 -19.54 -5.62 -9.19
CA ASP A 270 -20.90 -5.37 -9.71
C ASP A 270 -21.48 -4.07 -9.14
N GLU A 271 -21.26 -3.78 -7.87
CA GLU A 271 -21.69 -2.53 -7.24
C GLU A 271 -21.08 -1.29 -7.92
N VAL A 272 -19.77 -1.36 -8.24
CA VAL A 272 -19.06 -0.28 -8.92
C VAL A 272 -19.58 -0.13 -10.36
N ILE A 273 -19.80 -1.23 -11.07
CA ILE A 273 -20.35 -1.23 -12.43
C ILE A 273 -21.74 -0.57 -12.44
N GLU A 274 -22.67 -1.05 -11.61
CA GLU A 274 -24.03 -0.50 -11.53
C GLU A 274 -24.03 1.01 -11.19
N CYS A 275 -23.14 1.42 -10.28
CA CYS A 275 -23.01 2.82 -9.89
C CYS A 275 -22.56 3.71 -11.06
N TYR A 276 -21.56 3.30 -11.83
CA TYR A 276 -21.05 4.09 -12.96
C TYR A 276 -21.96 4.03 -14.18
N GLU A 277 -22.58 2.90 -14.49
CA GLU A 277 -23.61 2.80 -15.56
C GLU A 277 -24.82 3.66 -15.23
N GLY A 278 -25.28 3.65 -13.96
CA GLY A 278 -26.33 4.54 -13.49
C GLY A 278 -25.97 6.04 -13.55
N ALA A 279 -24.68 6.37 -13.51
CA ALA A 279 -24.16 7.72 -13.67
C ALA A 279 -23.93 8.13 -15.15
N GLY A 280 -24.26 7.28 -16.12
CA GLY A 280 -24.16 7.55 -17.56
C GLY A 280 -22.81 7.25 -18.19
N TYR A 281 -22.10 6.25 -17.66
CA TYR A 281 -20.85 5.74 -18.25
C TYR A 281 -21.05 4.35 -18.86
N VAL A 282 -20.25 4.02 -19.84
CA VAL A 282 -20.19 2.69 -20.43
C VAL A 282 -18.79 2.10 -20.24
N ILE A 283 -18.74 0.83 -19.88
CA ILE A 283 -17.50 0.09 -19.73
C ILE A 283 -17.02 -0.33 -21.13
N ILE A 284 -15.79 0.05 -21.48
CA ILE A 284 -15.19 -0.25 -22.78
C ILE A 284 -14.07 -1.29 -22.69
N ASP A 285 -13.53 -1.52 -21.50
CA ASP A 285 -12.51 -2.55 -21.26
C ASP A 285 -12.50 -2.94 -19.77
N LYS A 286 -12.02 -4.16 -19.47
CA LYS A 286 -11.86 -4.69 -18.11
C LYS A 286 -10.53 -5.41 -18.02
N ALA A 287 -9.83 -5.23 -16.90
CA ALA A 287 -8.66 -6.02 -16.56
C ALA A 287 -8.91 -6.76 -15.24
N GLU A 288 -8.32 -7.94 -15.12
CA GLU A 288 -8.37 -8.75 -13.91
C GLU A 288 -6.99 -9.30 -13.59
N ARG A 289 -6.66 -9.29 -12.32
CA ARG A 289 -5.43 -9.87 -11.81
C ARG A 289 -5.65 -10.29 -10.36
N GLU A 290 -5.51 -11.57 -10.09
CA GLU A 290 -5.83 -12.14 -8.77
C GLU A 290 -7.28 -11.78 -8.38
N ASP A 291 -7.49 -11.28 -7.16
CA ASP A 291 -8.81 -10.86 -6.67
C ASP A 291 -9.18 -9.42 -7.07
N TRP A 292 -8.34 -8.75 -7.82
CA TRP A 292 -8.51 -7.35 -8.18
C TRP A 292 -9.01 -7.14 -9.60
N ARG A 293 -9.79 -6.07 -9.77
CA ARG A 293 -10.40 -5.68 -11.05
C ARG A 293 -10.09 -4.22 -11.35
N ALA A 294 -9.94 -3.94 -12.64
CA ALA A 294 -9.88 -2.59 -13.17
C ALA A 294 -10.89 -2.43 -14.32
N LEU A 295 -11.49 -1.25 -14.41
CA LEU A 295 -12.47 -0.88 -15.40
C LEU A 295 -11.98 0.30 -16.21
N LYS A 296 -12.15 0.26 -17.53
CA LYS A 296 -11.95 1.39 -18.42
C LYS A 296 -13.31 1.84 -18.95
N LEU A 297 -13.63 3.12 -18.76
CA LEU A 297 -14.96 3.67 -19.03
C LEU A 297 -14.86 4.95 -19.86
N LYS A 298 -15.97 5.29 -20.51
CA LYS A 298 -16.22 6.60 -21.14
C LYS A 298 -17.67 7.05 -20.88
N LYS A 299 -18.00 8.30 -21.18
CA LYS A 299 -19.40 8.74 -21.19
C LYS A 299 -20.22 7.95 -22.21
N ALA A 300 -21.49 7.64 -21.89
CA ALA A 300 -22.43 6.94 -22.74
C ALA A 300 -22.80 7.73 -24.01
#